data_531d1b940bd709143f19699f2b52ea77
#
_entry.id   531d1b940bd709143f19699f2b52ea77
#
_cell.length_a   1.000
_cell.length_b   1.000
_cell.length_c   1.000
_cell.angle_alpha   90.00
_cell.angle_beta   90.00
_cell.angle_gamma   90.00
#
_symmetry.space_group_name_H-M   'P 1'
#
loop_
_entity.id
_entity.type
_entity.pdbx_description
1 polymer ?
#
loop_
_entity_poly.entity_id
_entity_poly.type
_entity_poly.pdbx_seq_one_letter_code
_entity_poly.pdbx_strand_id
1 'polypeptide(L)' 'MTQYSVEELKYQIHKMDLAIRPYALYLNPDDSVNLLSFQPDLSNRVLIVQSELVEKGKAYLIDRKQLEFETYL' A
#
# COMPACT_ATOMS: atom_id res chain seq x y z
N MET A 1 -9.38 6.76 2.15
CA MET A 1 -8.83 5.43 1.77
C MET A 1 -9.17 5.15 0.32
N THR A 2 -8.18 4.78 -0.46
CA THR A 2 -8.36 4.48 -1.88
C THR A 2 -8.05 3.01 -2.14
N GLN A 3 -8.97 2.33 -2.80
CA GLN A 3 -8.79 0.93 -3.18
C GLN A 3 -8.23 0.84 -4.60
N TYR A 4 -7.25 0.00 -4.77
CA TYR A 4 -6.65 -0.32 -6.07
C TYR A 4 -6.70 -1.81 -6.31
N SER A 5 -6.72 -2.23 -7.58
CA SER A 5 -6.34 -3.59 -7.89
C SER A 5 -4.80 -3.68 -7.85
N VAL A 6 -4.29 -4.81 -7.39
CA VAL A 6 -2.83 -4.99 -7.33
C VAL A 6 -2.22 -4.90 -8.73
N GLU A 7 -2.90 -5.40 -9.74
CA GLU A 7 -2.42 -5.32 -11.12
C GLU A 7 -2.29 -3.87 -11.62
N GLU A 8 -3.29 -3.03 -11.34
CA GLU A 8 -3.22 -1.61 -11.67
C GLU A 8 -2.10 -0.92 -10.90
N LEU A 9 -1.99 -1.25 -9.62
CA LEU A 9 -1.01 -0.63 -8.75
C LEU A 9 0.42 -0.86 -9.22
N LYS A 10 0.73 -2.05 -9.76
CA LYS A 10 2.04 -2.35 -10.31
C LYS A 10 2.49 -1.34 -11.36
N TYR A 11 1.56 -0.87 -12.18
CA TYR A 11 1.87 0.05 -13.28
C TYR A 11 1.76 1.51 -12.90
N GLN A 12 1.00 1.84 -11.84
CA GLN A 12 0.72 3.22 -11.48
C GLN A 12 1.53 3.71 -10.31
N ILE A 13 2.01 2.82 -9.45
CA ILE A 13 2.61 3.21 -8.18
C ILE A 13 3.85 4.10 -8.36
N HIS A 14 4.61 3.90 -9.42
CA HIS A 14 5.80 4.71 -9.68
C HIS A 14 5.44 6.13 -10.13
N LYS A 15 4.22 6.35 -10.62
CA LYS A 15 3.71 7.67 -10.99
C LYS A 15 3.15 8.43 -9.81
N MET A 16 2.88 7.74 -8.71
CA MET A 16 2.32 8.35 -7.51
C MET A 16 3.42 9.04 -6.73
N ASP A 17 3.16 10.24 -6.28
CA ASP A 17 4.12 10.99 -5.47
C ASP A 17 3.99 10.55 -4.01
N LEU A 18 4.62 9.45 -3.69
CA LEU A 18 4.61 8.88 -2.34
C LEU A 18 5.69 9.48 -1.43
N ALA A 19 6.60 10.29 -2.00
CA ALA A 19 7.71 10.87 -1.26
C ALA A 19 7.28 12.02 -0.36
N ILE A 20 6.23 12.75 -0.75
CA ILE A 20 5.76 13.93 -0.05
C ILE A 20 4.88 13.58 1.15
N ARG A 21 4.12 12.49 1.06
CA ARG A 21 3.17 12.10 2.09
C ARG A 21 3.50 10.70 2.63
N PRO A 22 3.40 10.52 3.95
CA PRO A 22 3.57 9.20 4.54
C PRO A 22 2.33 8.34 4.29
N TYR A 23 2.41 7.44 3.33
CA TYR A 23 1.33 6.50 3.04
C TYR A 23 1.57 5.15 3.69
N ALA A 24 0.49 4.44 3.95
CA ALA A 24 0.49 3.02 4.29
C ALA A 24 -0.28 2.25 3.22
N LEU A 25 0.27 1.13 2.80
CA LEU A 25 -0.34 0.27 1.79
C LEU A 25 -0.73 -1.05 2.44
N TYR A 26 -2.03 -1.32 2.48
CA TYR A 26 -2.60 -2.53 3.05
C TYR A 26 -2.91 -3.52 1.94
N LEU A 27 -2.36 -4.73 2.03
CA LEU A 27 -2.61 -5.76 1.04
C LEU A 27 -2.37 -7.15 1.64
N ASN A 28 -2.84 -8.17 0.93
CA ASN A 28 -2.62 -9.55 1.33
C ASN A 28 -1.12 -9.89 1.29
N PRO A 29 -0.61 -10.74 2.20
CA PRO A 29 0.80 -11.10 2.20
C PRO A 29 1.33 -11.63 0.87
N ASP A 30 0.54 -12.42 0.14
CA ASP A 30 0.95 -12.94 -1.17
C ASP A 30 1.12 -11.81 -2.20
N ASP A 31 0.23 -10.83 -2.17
CA ASP A 31 0.31 -9.66 -3.04
C ASP A 31 1.48 -8.76 -2.66
N SER A 32 1.79 -8.69 -1.38
CA SER A 32 2.96 -7.93 -0.90
C SER A 32 4.25 -8.49 -1.49
N VAL A 33 4.44 -9.80 -1.43
CA VAL A 33 5.60 -10.46 -2.02
C VAL A 33 5.69 -10.18 -3.51
N ASN A 34 4.57 -10.32 -4.22
CA ASN A 34 4.50 -10.10 -5.66
C ASN A 34 4.83 -8.66 -6.03
N LEU A 35 4.21 -7.70 -5.33
CA LEU A 35 4.42 -6.28 -5.61
C LEU A 35 5.84 -5.85 -5.30
N LEU A 36 6.42 -6.29 -4.19
CA LEU A 36 7.80 -5.96 -3.83
C LEU A 36 8.83 -6.61 -4.75
N SER A 37 8.50 -7.76 -5.35
CA SER A 37 9.34 -8.35 -6.38
C SER A 37 9.37 -7.49 -7.64
N PHE A 38 8.25 -6.85 -7.95
CA PHE A 38 8.14 -5.96 -9.10
C PHE A 38 8.73 -4.57 -8.82
N GLN A 39 8.54 -4.06 -7.60
CA GLN A 39 9.00 -2.73 -7.17
C GLN A 39 9.74 -2.85 -5.83
N PRO A 40 11.02 -3.28 -5.83
CA PRO A 40 11.75 -3.52 -4.57
C PRO A 40 11.88 -2.28 -3.68
N ASP A 41 11.93 -1.08 -4.28
CA ASP A 41 12.11 0.16 -3.52
C ASP A 41 10.84 0.64 -2.83
N LEU A 42 9.72 -0.02 -3.07
CA LEU A 42 8.43 0.42 -2.55
C LEU A 42 8.40 0.45 -1.03
N SER A 43 9.04 -0.51 -0.38
CA SER A 43 9.09 -0.58 1.09
C SER A 43 9.82 0.61 1.72
N ASN A 44 10.68 1.29 0.95
CA ASN A 44 11.37 2.50 1.40
C ASN A 44 10.52 3.76 1.20
N ARG A 45 9.46 3.69 0.40
CA ARG A 45 8.62 4.83 0.03
C ARG A 45 7.29 4.84 0.77
N VAL A 46 6.78 3.68 1.12
CA VAL A 46 5.48 3.52 1.74
C VAL A 46 5.55 2.41 2.79
N LEU A 47 4.79 2.58 3.88
CA LEU A 47 4.67 1.54 4.89
C LEU A 47 3.83 0.38 4.33
N ILE A 48 4.39 -0.81 4.30
CA ILE A 48 3.69 -2.01 3.85
C ILE A 48 3.07 -2.71 5.05
N VAL A 49 1.75 -2.87 5.01
CA VAL A 49 1.01 -3.59 6.05
C VAL A 49 0.37 -4.81 5.42
N GLN A 50 0.85 -6.00 5.81
CA GLN A 50 0.32 -7.27 5.33
C GLN A 50 -0.85 -7.69 6.21
N SER A 51 -1.96 -8.03 5.59
CA SER A 51 -3.13 -8.51 6.32
C SER A 51 -3.85 -9.59 5.52
N GLU A 52 -4.07 -10.73 6.13
CA GLU A 52 -4.85 -11.81 5.53
C GLU A 52 -6.32 -11.44 5.37
N LEU A 53 -6.77 -10.40 6.08
CA LEU A 53 -8.13 -9.89 5.95
C LEU A 53 -8.35 -9.14 4.65
N VAL A 54 -7.28 -8.71 4.00
CA VAL A 54 -7.37 -8.07 2.69
C VAL A 54 -7.47 -9.15 1.63
N GLU A 55 -8.49 -9.04 0.78
CA GLU A 55 -8.71 -9.98 -0.31
C GLU A 55 -7.57 -9.92 -1.31
N LYS A 56 -7.13 -11.08 -1.80
CA LYS A 56 -6.09 -11.15 -2.84
C LYS A 56 -6.53 -10.39 -4.08
N GLY A 57 -5.58 -9.68 -4.67
CA GLY A 57 -5.83 -8.84 -5.83
C GLY A 57 -6.25 -7.42 -5.50
N LYS A 58 -6.50 -7.11 -4.24
CA LYS A 58 -6.90 -5.77 -3.79
C LYS A 58 -5.86 -5.16 -2.87
N ALA A 59 -5.73 -3.83 -2.92
CA ALA A 59 -4.83 -3.10 -2.04
C ALA A 59 -5.49 -1.77 -1.65
N TYR A 60 -5.19 -1.30 -0.45
CA TYR A 60 -5.73 -0.05 0.07
C TYR A 60 -4.59 0.89 0.41
N LEU A 61 -4.61 2.08 -0.17
CA LEU A 61 -3.62 3.12 0.11
C LEU A 61 -4.24 4.13 1.07
N ILE A 62 -3.59 4.32 2.22
CA ILE A 62 -4.08 5.19 3.29
C ILE A 62 -2.98 6.19 3.63
N ASP A 63 -3.37 7.45 3.85
CA ASP A 63 -2.47 8.45 4.42
C ASP A 63 -2.21 8.06 5.88
N ARG A 64 -0.93 7.96 6.28
CA ARG A 64 -0.56 7.54 7.63
C ARG A 64 -1.06 8.49 8.71
N LYS A 65 -1.22 9.76 8.39
CA LYS A 65 -1.80 10.73 9.32
C LYS A 65 -3.26 10.36 9.65
N GLN A 66 -3.98 9.90 8.64
CA GLN A 66 -5.36 9.46 8.81
C GLN A 66 -5.39 8.20 9.70
N LEU A 67 -4.46 7.30 9.50
CA LEU A 67 -4.35 6.09 10.31
C LEU A 67 -4.03 6.42 11.77
N GLU A 68 -3.10 7.33 12.01
CA GLU A 68 -2.75 7.78 13.36
C GLU A 68 -3.95 8.43 14.05
N PHE A 69 -4.71 9.23 13.30
CA PHE A 69 -5.90 9.88 13.83
C PHE A 69 -6.95 8.85 14.27
N GLU A 70 -7.18 7.81 13.47
CA GLU A 70 -8.12 6.75 13.80
C GLU A 70 -7.67 5.96 15.03
N THR A 71 -6.38 5.83 15.26
CA THR A 71 -5.84 5.13 16.43
C THR A 71 -6.19 5.83 17.73
N TYR A 72 -6.35 7.14 17.71
CA TYR A 72 -6.70 7.94 18.90
C TYR A 72 -8.19 7.99 19.19
N LEU A 73 -8.99 7.50 18.29
CA LEU A 73 -10.44 7.45 18.48
C LEU A 73 -10.88 6.12 19.07
#